data_981e5f0bb23a19ed49b8dd5c56e91853
#
_entry.id   981e5f0bb23a19ed49b8dd5c56e91853
#
_cell.length_a   1.000
_cell.length_b   1.000
_cell.length_c   1.000
_cell.angle_alpha   90.00
_cell.angle_beta   90.00
_cell.angle_gamma   90.00
#
_symmetry.space_group_name_H-M   'P 1'
#
loop_
_entity.id
_entity.type
_entity.pdbx_description
1 polymer ?
#
loop_
_entity_poly.entity_id
_entity_poly.type
_entity_poly.pdbx_seq_one_letter_code
_entity_poly.pdbx_strand_id
1 'polypeptide(L)'
;MKDPVHHRFGRQSMVGLCALALCSAALAKLPAPSPEAAAKAAEAAARTAWVGKVDNYKLCLSQDRVAEYYRKTTPNAKPAAAGSAACADPGPFAYTPPAAKP
;
A
#
# COMPACT_ATOMS: atom_id res chain seq x y z
N MET A 1 14.10 25.29 43.88
CA MET A 1 13.35 24.09 43.44
C MET A 1 13.84 23.73 42.04
N LYS A 2 14.61 22.67 41.93
CA LYS A 2 15.17 22.13 40.64
C LYS A 2 14.32 20.94 40.25
N ASP A 3 13.64 21.04 39.13
CA ASP A 3 12.76 19.98 38.60
C ASP A 3 13.61 18.79 38.05
N PRO A 4 13.37 17.56 38.49
CA PRO A 4 14.12 16.39 38.04
C PRO A 4 13.48 15.68 36.82
N VAL A 5 12.85 16.43 35.90
CA VAL A 5 12.05 15.83 34.83
C VAL A 5 12.86 15.43 33.58
N HIS A 6 14.09 15.95 33.42
CA HIS A 6 14.84 15.78 32.17
C HIS A 6 15.64 14.49 32.00
N HIS A 7 15.76 13.63 33.03
CA HIS A 7 16.60 12.41 32.94
C HIS A 7 15.85 11.12 32.55
N ARG A 8 14.54 11.14 32.43
CA ARG A 8 13.79 9.90 32.10
C ARG A 8 13.58 9.65 30.62
N PHE A 9 13.69 10.67 29.77
CA PHE A 9 13.48 10.55 28.33
C PHE A 9 14.66 9.88 27.56
N GLY A 10 15.88 10.04 28.04
CA GLY A 10 17.07 9.52 27.35
C GLY A 10 17.26 8.00 27.43
N ARG A 11 16.75 7.34 28.49
CA ARG A 11 16.96 5.90 28.69
C ARG A 11 15.93 5.02 27.98
N GLN A 12 14.73 5.53 27.71
CA GLN A 12 13.70 4.78 26.98
C GLN A 12 13.93 4.77 25.46
N SER A 13 14.54 5.81 24.90
CA SER A 13 14.85 5.86 23.47
C SER A 13 15.96 4.89 23.05
N MET A 14 16.91 4.58 23.94
CA MET A 14 18.00 3.64 23.62
C MET A 14 17.55 2.18 23.61
N VAL A 15 16.56 1.81 24.43
CA VAL A 15 16.02 0.44 24.48
C VAL A 15 15.16 0.14 23.23
N GLY A 16 14.44 1.15 22.71
CA GLY A 16 13.62 1.00 21.50
C GLY A 16 14.44 0.77 20.22
N LEU A 17 15.62 1.38 20.11
CA LEU A 17 16.48 1.26 18.93
C LEU A 17 17.15 -0.12 18.81
N CYS A 18 17.48 -0.76 19.93
CA CYS A 18 18.06 -2.12 19.94
C CYS A 18 17.04 -3.19 19.56
N ALA A 19 15.74 -3.02 19.87
CA ALA A 19 14.71 -4.00 19.54
C ALA A 19 14.42 -4.08 18.03
N LEU A 20 14.55 -2.97 17.29
CA LEU A 20 14.38 -2.94 15.83
C LEU A 20 15.53 -3.57 15.05
N ALA A 21 16.76 -3.52 15.60
CA ALA A 21 17.94 -4.10 14.95
C ALA A 21 17.95 -5.64 15.00
N LEU A 22 17.31 -6.27 15.99
CA LEU A 22 17.28 -7.72 16.17
C LEU A 22 16.28 -8.43 15.22
N CYS A 23 15.27 -7.73 14.71
CA CYS A 23 14.30 -8.31 13.77
C CYS A 23 14.85 -8.49 12.35
N SER A 24 15.93 -7.78 11.97
CA SER A 24 16.48 -7.85 10.61
C SER A 24 17.33 -9.10 10.36
N ALA A 25 17.83 -9.76 11.41
CA ALA A 25 18.71 -10.92 11.29
C ALA A 25 17.97 -12.25 11.09
N ALA A 26 16.66 -12.30 11.38
CA ALA A 26 15.87 -13.53 11.27
C ALA A 26 15.46 -13.87 9.81
N LEU A 27 15.48 -12.91 8.89
CA LEU A 27 15.11 -13.12 7.48
C LEU A 27 16.26 -13.69 6.62
N ALA A 28 17.49 -13.64 7.11
CA ALA A 28 18.69 -14.02 6.33
C ALA A 28 18.94 -15.53 6.26
N LYS A 29 18.16 -16.38 6.94
CA LYS A 29 18.41 -17.84 7.05
C LYS A 29 17.33 -18.72 6.45
N LEU A 30 16.32 -18.15 5.78
CA LEU A 30 15.31 -18.95 5.09
C LEU A 30 15.92 -19.56 3.82
N PRO A 31 15.80 -20.88 3.62
CA PRO A 31 16.23 -21.51 2.37
C PRO A 31 15.45 -20.93 1.19
N ALA A 32 16.09 -20.85 0.02
CA ALA A 32 15.43 -20.38 -1.19
C ALA A 32 14.17 -21.22 -1.45
N PRO A 33 13.04 -20.58 -1.82
CA PRO A 33 11.81 -21.30 -2.11
C PRO A 33 12.02 -22.24 -3.32
N SER A 34 11.32 -23.38 -3.33
CA SER A 34 11.30 -24.25 -4.49
C SER A 34 10.76 -23.51 -5.72
N PRO A 35 11.11 -23.93 -6.96
CA PRO A 35 10.58 -23.27 -8.17
C PRO A 35 9.05 -23.20 -8.21
N GLU A 36 8.37 -24.24 -7.73
CA GLU A 36 6.90 -24.25 -7.62
C GLU A 36 6.39 -23.23 -6.59
N ALA A 37 7.02 -23.15 -5.43
CA ALA A 37 6.66 -22.17 -4.41
C ALA A 37 6.91 -20.73 -4.90
N ALA A 38 7.99 -20.51 -5.63
CA ALA A 38 8.29 -19.21 -6.23
C ALA A 38 7.25 -18.83 -7.30
N ALA A 39 6.81 -19.78 -8.14
CA ALA A 39 5.77 -19.53 -9.14
C ALA A 39 4.42 -19.19 -8.50
N LYS A 40 4.01 -19.91 -7.46
CA LYS A 40 2.79 -19.60 -6.71
C LYS A 40 2.86 -18.23 -6.01
N ALA A 41 4.02 -17.88 -5.47
CA ALA A 41 4.23 -16.57 -4.85
C ALA A 41 4.14 -15.43 -5.88
N ALA A 42 4.69 -15.64 -7.09
CA ALA A 42 4.60 -14.66 -8.18
C ALA A 42 3.15 -14.44 -8.64
N GLU A 43 2.36 -15.51 -8.79
CA GLU A 43 0.93 -15.40 -9.11
C GLU A 43 0.16 -14.69 -8.00
N ALA A 44 0.41 -15.04 -6.74
CA ALA A 44 -0.22 -14.39 -5.58
C ALA A 44 0.11 -12.89 -5.53
N ALA A 45 1.36 -12.52 -5.80
CA ALA A 45 1.78 -11.12 -5.86
C ALA A 45 1.08 -10.38 -7.01
N ALA A 46 0.97 -10.98 -8.20
CA ALA A 46 0.25 -10.40 -9.33
C ALA A 46 -1.25 -10.21 -9.03
N ARG A 47 -1.87 -11.18 -8.35
CA ARG A 47 -3.26 -11.07 -7.91
C ARG A 47 -3.45 -9.95 -6.90
N THR A 48 -2.56 -9.82 -5.94
CA THR A 48 -2.59 -8.73 -4.95
C THR A 48 -2.47 -7.36 -5.62
N ALA A 49 -1.56 -7.23 -6.57
CA ALA A 49 -1.39 -5.99 -7.34
C ALA A 49 -2.64 -5.66 -8.17
N TRP A 50 -3.30 -6.65 -8.76
CA TRP A 50 -4.56 -6.46 -9.49
C TRP A 50 -5.69 -6.05 -8.54
N VAL A 51 -5.84 -6.68 -7.38
CA VAL A 51 -6.83 -6.28 -6.35
C VAL A 51 -6.63 -4.82 -5.97
N GLY A 52 -5.39 -4.37 -5.76
CA GLY A 52 -5.11 -2.96 -5.48
C GLY A 52 -5.58 -2.01 -6.59
N LYS A 53 -5.48 -2.40 -7.87
CA LYS A 53 -6.04 -1.63 -8.99
C LYS A 53 -7.57 -1.58 -8.96
N VAL A 54 -8.23 -2.70 -8.65
CA VAL A 54 -9.69 -2.76 -8.49
C VAL A 54 -10.16 -1.85 -7.35
N ASP A 55 -9.45 -1.86 -6.22
CA ASP A 55 -9.80 -1.02 -5.07
C ASP A 55 -9.61 0.47 -5.39
N ASN A 56 -8.53 0.83 -6.08
CA ASN A 56 -8.32 2.20 -6.56
C ASN A 56 -9.40 2.64 -7.54
N TYR A 57 -9.84 1.77 -8.44
CA TYR A 57 -10.95 2.05 -9.34
C TYR A 57 -12.26 2.31 -8.60
N LYS A 58 -12.61 1.45 -7.63
CA LYS A 58 -13.80 1.63 -6.78
C LYS A 58 -13.73 2.92 -5.96
N LEU A 59 -12.54 3.24 -5.42
CA LEU A 59 -12.32 4.48 -4.69
C LEU A 59 -12.53 5.70 -5.61
N CYS A 60 -11.97 5.67 -6.81
CA CYS A 60 -12.16 6.71 -7.82
C CYS A 60 -13.65 6.93 -8.12
N LEU A 61 -14.41 5.86 -8.39
CA LEU A 61 -15.86 5.94 -8.64
C LEU A 61 -16.62 6.51 -7.44
N SER A 62 -16.19 6.22 -6.22
CA SER A 62 -16.81 6.75 -5.00
C SER A 62 -16.55 8.24 -4.86
N GLN A 63 -15.33 8.68 -5.15
CA GLN A 63 -14.93 10.09 -5.14
C GLN A 63 -15.71 10.88 -6.20
N ASP A 64 -15.86 10.33 -7.40
CA ASP A 64 -16.65 10.97 -8.47
C ASP A 64 -18.11 11.17 -8.06
N ARG A 65 -18.73 10.16 -7.43
CA ARG A 65 -20.12 10.30 -6.93
C ARG A 65 -20.25 11.40 -5.88
N VAL A 66 -19.31 11.47 -4.93
CA VAL A 66 -19.31 12.52 -3.91
C VAL A 66 -19.10 13.90 -4.54
N ALA A 67 -18.17 14.02 -5.46
CA ALA A 67 -17.92 15.27 -6.18
C ALA A 67 -19.13 15.70 -7.01
N GLU A 68 -19.80 14.76 -7.67
CA GLU A 68 -21.02 15.03 -8.42
C GLU A 68 -22.17 15.48 -7.50
N TYR A 69 -22.37 14.78 -6.39
CA TYR A 69 -23.36 15.16 -5.38
C TYR A 69 -23.10 16.57 -4.84
N TYR A 70 -21.86 16.87 -4.48
CA TYR A 70 -21.45 18.19 -3.99
C TYR A 70 -21.75 19.28 -5.03
N ARG A 71 -21.42 19.07 -6.29
CA ARG A 71 -21.70 20.04 -7.38
C ARG A 71 -23.18 20.28 -7.60
N LYS A 72 -24.01 19.25 -7.40
CA LYS A 72 -25.49 19.36 -7.55
C LYS A 72 -26.15 20.06 -6.38
N THR A 73 -25.59 19.95 -5.19
CA THR A 73 -26.23 20.42 -3.94
C THR A 73 -25.65 21.71 -3.37
N THR A 74 -24.47 22.12 -3.83
CA THR A 74 -23.78 23.32 -3.31
C THR A 74 -23.91 24.48 -4.31
N PRO A 75 -24.57 25.58 -3.93
CA PRO A 75 -24.61 26.79 -4.75
C PRO A 75 -23.20 27.29 -5.03
N ASN A 76 -22.91 27.66 -6.26
CA ASN A 76 -21.57 28.14 -6.72
C ASN A 76 -20.42 27.13 -6.55
N ALA A 77 -20.70 25.81 -6.49
CA ALA A 77 -19.65 24.79 -6.51
C ALA A 77 -18.81 24.94 -7.77
N LYS A 78 -17.48 24.87 -7.60
CA LYS A 78 -16.56 24.91 -8.74
C LYS A 78 -16.76 23.70 -9.66
N PRO A 79 -16.67 23.88 -10.98
CA PRO A 79 -16.68 22.75 -11.91
C PRO A 79 -15.48 21.82 -11.64
N ALA A 80 -15.54 20.60 -12.18
CA ALA A 80 -14.42 19.69 -12.14
C ALA A 80 -13.18 20.34 -12.78
N ALA A 81 -12.00 20.11 -12.23
CA ALA A 81 -10.76 20.59 -12.82
C ALA A 81 -10.61 20.04 -14.24
N ALA A 82 -10.23 20.91 -15.18
CA ALA A 82 -9.94 20.47 -16.53
C ALA A 82 -8.78 19.45 -16.50
N GLY A 83 -8.95 18.30 -17.14
CA GLY A 83 -7.93 17.26 -17.17
C GLY A 83 -7.99 16.25 -16.00
N SER A 84 -9.05 16.26 -15.18
CA SER A 84 -9.30 15.15 -14.24
C SER A 84 -9.35 13.83 -15.02
N ALA A 85 -8.45 12.91 -14.70
CA ALA A 85 -8.43 11.59 -15.35
C ALA A 85 -9.70 10.81 -15.01
N ALA A 86 -10.29 10.15 -16.02
CA ALA A 86 -11.40 9.25 -15.80
C ALA A 86 -10.95 8.03 -14.99
N CYS A 87 -11.86 7.47 -14.19
CA CYS A 87 -11.59 6.25 -13.45
C CYS A 87 -11.31 5.09 -14.42
N ALA A 88 -10.13 4.48 -14.31
CA ALA A 88 -9.70 3.38 -15.17
C ALA A 88 -10.13 2.03 -14.59
N ASP A 89 -10.97 1.31 -15.30
CA ASP A 89 -11.33 -0.07 -14.96
C ASP A 89 -10.14 -1.00 -15.28
N PRO A 90 -9.62 -1.76 -14.31
CA PRO A 90 -8.52 -2.69 -14.56
C PRO A 90 -8.92 -3.94 -15.35
N GLY A 91 -10.21 -4.18 -15.57
CA GLY A 91 -10.71 -5.38 -16.22
C GLY A 91 -10.53 -6.66 -15.38
N PRO A 92 -10.74 -7.84 -15.97
CA PRO A 92 -10.59 -9.12 -15.29
C PRO A 92 -9.12 -9.42 -14.98
N PHE A 93 -8.87 -10.19 -13.93
CA PHE A 93 -7.52 -10.67 -13.61
C PHE A 93 -6.98 -11.55 -14.74
N ALA A 94 -5.81 -11.20 -15.23
CA ALA A 94 -5.05 -12.01 -16.17
C ALA A 94 -3.61 -12.15 -15.68
N TYR A 95 -3.09 -13.37 -15.65
CA TYR A 95 -1.72 -13.67 -15.23
C TYR A 95 -1.01 -14.52 -16.28
N THR A 96 0.11 -14.04 -16.75
CA THR A 96 1.01 -14.81 -17.62
C THR A 96 2.28 -15.10 -16.82
N PRO A 97 2.58 -16.38 -16.50
CA PRO A 97 3.81 -16.73 -15.81
C PRO A 97 5.04 -16.25 -16.58
N PRO A 98 6.11 -15.80 -15.89
CA PRO A 98 7.38 -15.55 -16.56
C PRO A 98 7.87 -16.83 -17.23
N ALA A 99 8.43 -16.71 -18.44
CA ALA A 99 9.03 -17.84 -19.12
C ALA A 99 10.13 -18.46 -18.22
N ALA A 100 10.11 -19.78 -18.08
CA ALA A 100 11.17 -20.47 -17.37
C ALA A 100 12.51 -20.11 -18.06
N LYS A 101 13.47 -19.58 -17.29
CA LYS A 101 14.82 -19.38 -17.81
C LYS A 101 15.43 -20.75 -18.12
N PRO A 102 16.01 -20.91 -19.31
CA PRO A 102 16.74 -22.16 -19.66
C PRO A 102 17.93 -22.38 -18.72
#